data_d1470941d641117bf8307b564ee0a6de
#
_entry.id   d1470941d641117bf8307b564ee0a6de
#
_cell.length_a   1.000
_cell.length_b   1.000
_cell.length_c   1.000
_cell.angle_alpha   90.00
_cell.angle_beta   90.00
_cell.angle_gamma   90.00
#
_symmetry.space_group_name_H-M   'P 1'
#
loop_
_entity.id
_entity.type
_entity.pdbx_description
1 polymer ?
#
loop_
_entity_poly.entity_id
_entity_poly.type
_entity_poly.pdbx_seq_one_letter_code
_entity_poly.pdbx_strand_id
1 'polypeptide(L)'
;MQTNIHYQNPSNGSPDWGESKNWYFKDLRVHYRVTGEKTNPPIVLIHGFGASSDHWRNNAEIFAFEGFRLYGIDLIGFGKSQQDLKGKINDLDNQFWADQLTSFLEEIVESKRNGKVVLIGNSLGALTAITTLLQKPELIKTIIAAPLPEPVLINPIKISIPNWLIKIKISLTKIFFHLFPLKALINLISRTKLIAFALQSAYFRSISNDIILKRIVTIPARRPNASMALRAMCIGMSNKPSSAKGPSIIAKIKNLPNRPPILLIWGKQDKLIPIFLAKKLIKLHPWLKLIEINDAGHCLHDELPNHFNQIVLKWLRNLKTSK
;
A
#
# COMPACT_ATOMS: atom_id res chain seq x y z
N MET A 1 19.98 -29.03 12.04
CA MET A 1 19.35 -29.60 10.83
C MET A 1 18.76 -28.42 10.03
N GLN A 2 19.42 -28.02 8.97
CA GLN A 2 18.88 -27.04 8.00
C GLN A 2 17.92 -27.79 7.08
N THR A 3 16.63 -27.66 7.34
CA THR A 3 15.61 -28.12 6.39
C THR A 3 15.61 -27.15 5.22
N ASN A 4 16.23 -27.51 4.12
CA ASN A 4 16.03 -26.90 2.81
C ASN A 4 14.58 -27.17 2.37
N ILE A 5 13.67 -26.29 2.76
CA ILE A 5 12.33 -26.30 2.21
C ILE A 5 12.45 -25.72 0.80
N HIS A 6 12.50 -26.61 -0.20
CA HIS A 6 12.30 -26.24 -1.58
C HIS A 6 10.85 -25.75 -1.72
N TYR A 7 10.65 -24.44 -1.62
CA TYR A 7 9.40 -23.84 -2.08
C TYR A 7 9.35 -24.03 -3.61
N GLN A 8 8.56 -24.99 -4.03
CA GLN A 8 8.20 -25.08 -5.44
C GLN A 8 7.55 -23.75 -5.83
N ASN A 9 8.09 -23.09 -6.85
CA ASN A 9 7.42 -21.95 -7.47
C ASN A 9 5.98 -22.37 -7.76
N PRO A 10 4.97 -21.62 -7.30
CA PRO A 10 3.59 -21.93 -7.65
C PRO A 10 3.48 -21.84 -9.17
N SER A 11 3.45 -23.01 -9.80
CA SER A 11 3.22 -23.16 -11.22
C SER A 11 1.96 -22.44 -11.62
N ASN A 12 2.02 -21.48 -12.55
CA ASN A 12 0.95 -20.97 -13.43
C ASN A 12 -0.47 -20.81 -12.84
N GLY A 13 -0.63 -20.76 -11.51
CA GLY A 13 -1.91 -20.60 -10.83
C GLY A 13 -2.36 -19.14 -10.78
N SER A 14 -3.65 -18.95 -10.75
CA SER A 14 -4.31 -17.70 -10.36
C SER A 14 -3.63 -17.10 -9.11
N PRO A 15 -3.54 -15.76 -8.98
CA PRO A 15 -3.05 -15.11 -7.76
C PRO A 15 -3.98 -15.35 -6.54
N ASP A 16 -4.78 -16.40 -6.57
CA ASP A 16 -5.81 -16.76 -5.61
C ASP A 16 -5.20 -17.44 -4.39
N TRP A 17 -4.57 -16.63 -3.52
CA TRP A 17 -4.22 -17.06 -2.19
C TRP A 17 -5.40 -16.87 -1.23
N GLY A 18 -5.60 -17.82 -0.33
CA GLY A 18 -6.63 -17.77 0.70
C GLY A 18 -8.07 -17.62 0.16
N GLU A 19 -9.00 -17.30 1.04
CA GLU A 19 -10.41 -17.09 0.73
C GLU A 19 -10.67 -15.64 0.29
N SER A 20 -11.52 -15.47 -0.72
CA SER A 20 -12.01 -14.18 -1.22
C SER A 20 -13.31 -13.80 -0.50
N LYS A 21 -13.35 -12.61 0.13
CA LYS A 21 -14.50 -12.12 0.89
C LYS A 21 -14.84 -10.68 0.54
N ASN A 22 -16.05 -10.26 0.90
CA ASN A 22 -16.48 -8.88 0.76
C ASN A 22 -16.98 -8.33 2.11
N TRP A 23 -16.83 -7.03 2.26
CA TRP A 23 -17.29 -6.22 3.37
C TRP A 23 -17.78 -4.88 2.83
N TYR A 24 -18.49 -4.10 3.60
CA TYR A 24 -19.00 -2.80 3.18
C TYR A 24 -18.47 -1.70 4.08
N PHE A 25 -17.84 -0.70 3.48
CA PHE A 25 -17.38 0.51 4.13
C PHE A 25 -18.10 1.72 3.51
N LYS A 26 -18.89 2.46 4.30
CA LYS A 26 -19.70 3.58 3.81
C LYS A 26 -20.53 3.19 2.57
N ASP A 27 -21.22 2.06 2.62
CA ASP A 27 -22.00 1.47 1.52
C ASP A 27 -21.22 1.16 0.23
N LEU A 28 -19.90 1.16 0.29
CA LEU A 28 -19.03 0.75 -0.80
C LEU A 28 -18.53 -0.66 -0.54
N ARG A 29 -18.67 -1.55 -1.53
CA ARG A 29 -18.19 -2.91 -1.43
C ARG A 29 -16.65 -2.96 -1.47
N VAL A 30 -16.07 -3.50 -0.42
CA VAL A 30 -14.65 -3.76 -0.25
C VAL A 30 -14.40 -5.24 -0.39
N HIS A 31 -13.50 -5.61 -1.29
CA HIS A 31 -12.99 -6.96 -1.40
C HIS A 31 -11.77 -7.12 -0.51
N TYR A 32 -11.64 -8.30 0.09
CA TYR A 32 -10.42 -8.69 0.80
C TYR A 32 -10.18 -10.20 0.70
N ARG A 33 -8.95 -10.60 0.92
CA ARG A 33 -8.53 -12.00 1.02
C ARG A 33 -8.16 -12.33 2.45
N VAL A 34 -8.31 -13.60 2.83
CA VAL A 34 -7.97 -14.06 4.18
C VAL A 34 -7.47 -15.50 4.16
N THR A 35 -6.40 -15.79 4.92
CA THR A 35 -5.84 -17.13 5.10
C THR A 35 -5.20 -17.30 6.48
N GLY A 36 -4.90 -18.53 6.88
CA GLY A 36 -4.35 -18.89 8.20
C GLY A 36 -5.44 -19.13 9.26
N GLU A 37 -5.07 -19.62 10.42
CA GLU A 37 -5.98 -19.94 11.51
C GLU A 37 -6.53 -18.69 12.20
N LYS A 38 -7.82 -18.68 12.58
CA LYS A 38 -8.50 -17.52 13.18
C LYS A 38 -7.86 -17.04 14.48
N THR A 39 -7.27 -17.95 15.24
CA THR A 39 -6.65 -17.68 16.55
C THR A 39 -5.23 -17.13 16.44
N ASN A 40 -4.65 -17.14 15.23
CA ASN A 40 -3.30 -16.67 15.00
C ASN A 40 -3.21 -15.13 15.00
N PRO A 41 -2.06 -14.56 15.41
CA PRO A 41 -1.83 -13.12 15.39
C PRO A 41 -2.08 -12.50 14.00
N PRO A 42 -2.83 -11.39 13.91
CA PRO A 42 -3.24 -10.82 12.64
C PRO A 42 -2.14 -10.00 11.95
N ILE A 43 -2.01 -10.18 10.64
CA ILE A 43 -1.26 -9.35 9.72
C ILE A 43 -2.21 -8.82 8.65
N VAL A 44 -2.17 -7.53 8.35
CA VAL A 44 -2.89 -6.92 7.22
C VAL A 44 -1.90 -6.45 6.17
N LEU A 45 -2.09 -6.91 4.94
CA LEU A 45 -1.31 -6.61 3.76
C LEU A 45 -2.03 -5.54 2.94
N ILE A 46 -1.37 -4.41 2.68
CA ILE A 46 -1.94 -3.25 1.99
C ILE A 46 -1.13 -2.98 0.71
N HIS A 47 -1.78 -3.09 -0.44
CA HIS A 47 -1.15 -2.95 -1.73
C HIS A 47 -0.80 -1.50 -2.11
N GLY A 48 0.06 -1.33 -3.12
CA GLY A 48 0.41 -0.05 -3.72
C GLY A 48 -0.61 0.44 -4.75
N PHE A 49 -0.35 1.63 -5.31
CA PHE A 49 -1.18 2.21 -6.37
C PHE A 49 -1.25 1.28 -7.60
N GLY A 50 -2.44 1.11 -8.15
CA GLY A 50 -2.69 0.28 -9.34
C GLY A 50 -2.65 -1.23 -9.12
N ALA A 51 -2.35 -1.68 -7.90
CA ALA A 51 -2.33 -3.09 -7.52
C ALA A 51 -3.61 -3.54 -6.78
N SER A 52 -3.56 -4.69 -6.13
CA SER A 52 -4.64 -5.29 -5.33
C SER A 52 -4.05 -6.23 -4.28
N SER A 53 -4.89 -6.83 -3.46
CA SER A 53 -4.51 -7.91 -2.53
C SER A 53 -3.80 -9.08 -3.24
N ASP A 54 -4.13 -9.33 -4.51
CA ASP A 54 -3.49 -10.37 -5.34
C ASP A 54 -1.98 -10.14 -5.54
N HIS A 55 -1.48 -8.91 -5.32
CA HIS A 55 -0.04 -8.59 -5.42
C HIS A 55 0.80 -9.21 -4.29
N TRP A 56 0.16 -9.68 -3.23
CA TRP A 56 0.81 -10.38 -2.11
C TRP A 56 0.89 -11.91 -2.31
N ARG A 57 0.71 -12.38 -3.54
CA ARG A 57 0.68 -13.79 -3.99
C ARG A 57 1.85 -14.64 -3.54
N ASN A 58 3.03 -14.03 -3.36
CA ASN A 58 4.26 -14.72 -2.99
C ASN A 58 4.62 -14.57 -1.48
N ASN A 59 3.73 -13.96 -0.69
CA ASN A 59 4.00 -13.61 0.70
C ASN A 59 2.95 -14.20 1.66
N ALA A 60 1.67 -14.09 1.31
CA ALA A 60 0.58 -14.34 2.23
C ALA A 60 0.57 -15.77 2.80
N GLU A 61 0.67 -16.79 1.95
CA GLU A 61 0.64 -18.19 2.40
C GLU A 61 1.86 -18.56 3.22
N ILE A 62 3.02 -17.96 2.94
CA ILE A 62 4.24 -18.16 3.72
C ILE A 62 4.06 -17.64 5.15
N PHE A 63 3.51 -16.43 5.30
CA PHE A 63 3.22 -15.87 6.62
C PHE A 63 2.13 -16.67 7.33
N ALA A 64 1.13 -17.21 6.61
CA ALA A 64 0.11 -18.06 7.20
C ALA A 64 0.72 -19.39 7.74
N PHE A 65 1.60 -20.01 6.98
CA PHE A 65 2.35 -21.19 7.39
C PHE A 65 3.23 -20.92 8.63
N GLU A 66 3.78 -19.73 8.75
CA GLU A 66 4.57 -19.27 9.91
C GLU A 66 3.71 -18.89 11.15
N GLY A 67 2.42 -19.19 11.11
CA GLY A 67 1.52 -19.05 12.25
C GLY A 67 0.89 -17.67 12.40
N PHE A 68 0.59 -16.99 11.29
CA PHE A 68 -0.15 -15.73 11.29
C PHE A 68 -1.51 -15.86 10.61
N ARG A 69 -2.46 -15.03 11.02
CA ARG A 69 -3.73 -14.81 10.32
C ARG A 69 -3.56 -13.64 9.35
N LEU A 70 -3.67 -13.91 8.05
CA LEU A 70 -3.41 -12.93 6.99
C LEU A 70 -4.72 -12.36 6.44
N TYR A 71 -4.71 -11.06 6.26
CA TYR A 71 -5.73 -10.32 5.53
C TYR A 71 -5.07 -9.48 4.45
N GLY A 72 -5.56 -9.51 3.23
CA GLY A 72 -5.15 -8.61 2.16
C GLY A 72 -6.33 -7.78 1.70
N ILE A 73 -6.31 -6.48 1.93
CA ILE A 73 -7.42 -5.60 1.59
C ILE A 73 -7.21 -4.95 0.21
N ASP A 74 -8.27 -4.91 -0.60
CA ASP A 74 -8.33 -4.06 -1.79
C ASP A 74 -8.86 -2.67 -1.38
N LEU A 75 -8.03 -1.65 -1.49
CA LEU A 75 -8.45 -0.28 -1.24
C LEU A 75 -9.55 0.13 -2.24
N ILE A 76 -10.55 0.90 -1.79
CA ILE A 76 -11.64 1.36 -2.67
C ILE A 76 -11.06 2.09 -3.88
N GLY A 77 -11.58 1.76 -5.06
CA GLY A 77 -11.08 2.22 -6.35
C GLY A 77 -10.08 1.27 -7.01
N PHE A 78 -9.56 0.27 -6.28
CA PHE A 78 -8.57 -0.70 -6.77
C PHE A 78 -9.10 -2.14 -6.76
N GLY A 79 -8.35 -3.03 -7.40
CA GLY A 79 -8.58 -4.47 -7.34
C GLY A 79 -10.02 -4.87 -7.67
N LYS A 80 -10.57 -5.72 -6.83
CA LYS A 80 -11.96 -6.19 -6.89
C LYS A 80 -12.91 -5.32 -6.06
N SER A 81 -12.40 -4.33 -5.29
CA SER A 81 -13.23 -3.37 -4.57
C SER A 81 -14.01 -2.46 -5.52
N GLN A 82 -15.00 -1.76 -4.97
CA GLN A 82 -15.89 -0.90 -5.76
C GLN A 82 -15.13 0.24 -6.42
N GLN A 83 -15.42 0.46 -7.71
CA GLN A 83 -14.88 1.55 -8.52
C GLN A 83 -15.98 2.52 -8.98
N ASP A 84 -17.25 2.10 -8.87
CA ASP A 84 -18.41 2.99 -9.09
C ASP A 84 -18.65 3.81 -7.84
N LEU A 85 -18.26 5.08 -7.89
CA LEU A 85 -18.32 6.01 -6.76
C LEU A 85 -19.44 7.04 -6.91
N LYS A 86 -20.33 6.90 -7.93
CA LYS A 86 -21.37 7.88 -8.25
C LYS A 86 -22.25 8.20 -7.05
N GLY A 87 -22.38 9.49 -6.73
CA GLY A 87 -23.25 9.99 -5.66
C GLY A 87 -22.78 9.66 -4.24
N LYS A 88 -21.68 8.88 -4.08
CA LYS A 88 -21.17 8.45 -2.76
C LYS A 88 -19.91 9.18 -2.35
N ILE A 89 -18.94 9.27 -3.26
CA ILE A 89 -17.60 9.84 -2.99
C ILE A 89 -17.09 10.56 -4.23
N ASN A 90 -16.62 11.78 -4.06
CA ASN A 90 -16.04 12.58 -5.13
C ASN A 90 -14.50 12.54 -5.14
N ASP A 91 -13.89 12.34 -3.99
CA ASP A 91 -12.45 12.44 -3.79
C ASP A 91 -11.95 11.19 -3.05
N LEU A 92 -10.99 10.47 -3.64
CA LEU A 92 -10.25 9.40 -2.99
C LEU A 92 -8.86 9.89 -2.61
N ASP A 93 -8.58 9.91 -1.33
CA ASP A 93 -7.27 10.32 -0.83
C ASP A 93 -6.76 9.37 0.26
N ASN A 94 -5.53 9.60 0.71
CA ASN A 94 -4.92 8.75 1.71
C ASN A 94 -5.68 8.75 3.06
N GLN A 95 -6.37 9.84 3.42
CA GLN A 95 -7.19 9.89 4.62
C GLN A 95 -8.40 8.96 4.49
N PHE A 96 -9.07 8.97 3.34
CA PHE A 96 -10.19 8.08 3.05
C PHE A 96 -9.79 6.60 3.16
N TRP A 97 -8.63 6.22 2.60
CA TRP A 97 -8.14 4.85 2.71
C TRP A 97 -7.67 4.48 4.12
N ALA A 98 -7.14 5.44 4.89
CA ALA A 98 -6.84 5.21 6.30
C ALA A 98 -8.11 5.00 7.13
N ASP A 99 -9.20 5.74 6.85
CA ASP A 99 -10.50 5.51 7.49
C ASP A 99 -11.06 4.13 7.11
N GLN A 100 -10.96 3.73 5.84
CA GLN A 100 -11.33 2.38 5.38
C GLN A 100 -10.53 1.30 6.13
N LEU A 101 -9.22 1.47 6.23
CA LEU A 101 -8.36 0.51 6.93
C LEU A 101 -8.69 0.47 8.43
N THR A 102 -8.90 1.62 9.06
CA THR A 102 -9.30 1.70 10.49
C THR A 102 -10.57 0.89 10.75
N SER A 103 -11.64 1.12 9.98
CA SER A 103 -12.89 0.36 10.13
C SER A 103 -12.67 -1.13 9.85
N PHE A 104 -11.84 -1.48 8.86
CA PHE A 104 -11.49 -2.88 8.58
C PHE A 104 -10.79 -3.57 9.76
N LEU A 105 -9.88 -2.87 10.45
CA LEU A 105 -9.21 -3.37 11.64
C LEU A 105 -10.17 -3.58 12.81
N GLU A 106 -11.16 -2.72 12.96
CA GLU A 106 -12.14 -2.80 14.05
C GLU A 106 -13.22 -3.85 13.78
N GLU A 107 -13.76 -3.92 12.54
CA GLU A 107 -14.95 -4.72 12.22
C GLU A 107 -14.63 -6.12 11.68
N ILE A 108 -13.55 -6.29 10.89
CA ILE A 108 -13.23 -7.55 10.21
C ILE A 108 -12.10 -8.28 10.89
N VAL A 109 -11.02 -7.55 11.24
CA VAL A 109 -9.90 -8.13 11.97
C VAL A 109 -10.23 -8.28 13.46
N GLU A 110 -11.18 -7.48 13.96
CA GLU A 110 -11.56 -7.42 15.37
C GLU A 110 -10.33 -7.24 16.28
N SER A 111 -9.49 -6.27 15.94
CA SER A 111 -8.16 -6.09 16.56
C SER A 111 -8.20 -5.86 18.07
N LYS A 112 -9.30 -5.33 18.60
CA LYS A 112 -9.51 -5.23 20.06
C LYS A 112 -9.62 -6.59 20.74
N ARG A 113 -10.18 -7.59 20.05
CA ARG A 113 -10.39 -8.95 20.54
C ARG A 113 -9.22 -9.87 20.21
N ASN A 114 -8.74 -9.79 18.97
CA ASN A 114 -7.72 -10.69 18.42
C ASN A 114 -6.28 -10.19 18.64
N GLY A 115 -6.12 -9.02 19.26
CA GLY A 115 -4.83 -8.40 19.56
C GLY A 115 -4.34 -7.45 18.49
N LYS A 116 -3.32 -6.67 18.86
CA LYS A 116 -2.73 -5.64 17.97
C LYS A 116 -2.22 -6.21 16.66
N VAL A 117 -2.47 -5.49 15.57
CA VAL A 117 -2.23 -5.92 14.20
C VAL A 117 -0.85 -5.50 13.69
N VAL A 118 -0.21 -6.36 12.94
CA VAL A 118 0.94 -6.02 12.11
C VAL A 118 0.43 -5.49 10.77
N LEU A 119 0.83 -4.27 10.37
CA LEU A 119 0.52 -3.71 9.07
C LEU A 119 1.73 -3.82 8.15
N ILE A 120 1.57 -4.39 6.97
CA ILE A 120 2.59 -4.47 5.93
C ILE A 120 2.07 -3.76 4.69
N GLY A 121 2.69 -2.66 4.32
CA GLY A 121 2.25 -1.84 3.19
C GLY A 121 3.32 -1.63 2.13
N ASN A 122 2.91 -1.70 0.86
CA ASN A 122 3.73 -1.28 -0.27
C ASN A 122 3.29 0.12 -0.72
N SER A 123 4.23 1.07 -0.81
CA SER A 123 4.01 2.39 -1.42
C SER A 123 2.78 3.11 -0.83
N LEU A 124 1.72 3.33 -1.60
CA LEU A 124 0.44 3.90 -1.13
C LEU A 124 -0.08 3.15 0.11
N GLY A 125 0.02 1.81 0.12
CA GLY A 125 -0.37 1.01 1.27
C GLY A 125 0.47 1.28 2.52
N ALA A 126 1.75 1.57 2.36
CA ALA A 126 2.61 1.99 3.47
C ALA A 126 2.19 3.36 4.03
N LEU A 127 1.89 4.31 3.15
CA LEU A 127 1.39 5.63 3.55
C LEU A 127 0.03 5.52 4.26
N THR A 128 -0.85 4.66 3.75
CA THR A 128 -2.16 4.37 4.38
C THR A 128 -1.96 3.77 5.76
N ALA A 129 -1.09 2.77 5.94
CA ALA A 129 -0.78 2.16 7.22
C ALA A 129 -0.24 3.19 8.25
N ILE A 130 0.67 4.07 7.82
CA ILE A 130 1.24 5.13 8.65
C ILE A 130 0.16 6.16 9.06
N THR A 131 -0.77 6.47 8.16
CA THR A 131 -1.88 7.39 8.47
C THR A 131 -2.87 6.76 9.44
N THR A 132 -3.18 5.47 9.28
CA THR A 132 -4.00 4.69 10.22
C THR A 132 -3.37 4.64 11.62
N LEU A 133 -2.05 4.52 11.70
CA LEU A 133 -1.34 4.58 13.00
C LEU A 133 -1.58 5.90 13.74
N LEU A 134 -1.66 7.02 13.03
CA LEU A 134 -1.97 8.32 13.66
C LEU A 134 -3.39 8.41 14.20
N GLN A 135 -4.33 7.65 13.61
CA GLN A 135 -5.73 7.63 14.05
C GLN A 135 -5.96 6.69 15.22
N LYS A 136 -5.35 5.50 15.19
CA LYS A 136 -5.62 4.36 16.09
C LYS A 136 -4.33 3.62 16.48
N PRO A 137 -3.40 4.28 17.20
CA PRO A 137 -2.13 3.68 17.59
C PRO A 137 -2.30 2.43 18.49
N GLU A 138 -3.40 2.37 19.23
CA GLU A 138 -3.70 1.25 20.14
C GLU A 138 -3.98 -0.06 19.41
N LEU A 139 -4.43 -0.03 18.14
CA LEU A 139 -4.73 -1.21 17.34
C LEU A 139 -3.49 -1.83 16.69
N ILE A 140 -2.37 -1.11 16.61
CA ILE A 140 -1.24 -1.46 15.78
C ILE A 140 -0.06 -1.93 16.63
N LYS A 141 0.49 -3.09 16.28
CA LYS A 141 1.66 -3.71 16.91
C LYS A 141 2.98 -3.19 16.32
N THR A 142 3.05 -3.12 15.00
CA THR A 142 4.21 -2.65 14.22
C THR A 142 3.78 -2.37 12.79
N ILE A 143 4.54 -1.52 12.09
CA ILE A 143 4.38 -1.28 10.67
C ILE A 143 5.65 -1.68 9.94
N ILE A 144 5.47 -2.36 8.79
CA ILE A 144 6.51 -2.65 7.81
C ILE A 144 6.13 -1.92 6.52
N ALA A 145 6.90 -0.90 6.16
CA ALA A 145 6.67 -0.04 5.00
C ALA A 145 7.72 -0.33 3.91
N ALA A 146 7.25 -0.71 2.72
CA ALA A 146 8.11 -1.21 1.66
C ALA A 146 7.72 -0.68 0.25
N PRO A 147 8.25 0.44 -0.21
CA PRO A 147 8.83 1.59 0.49
C PRO A 147 7.77 2.56 1.02
N LEU A 148 8.18 3.60 1.75
CA LEU A 148 7.29 4.64 2.24
C LEU A 148 7.40 5.94 1.43
N PRO A 149 6.35 6.38 0.71
CA PRO A 149 6.33 7.67 0.03
C PRO A 149 5.97 8.80 1.02
N GLU A 150 6.95 9.33 1.76
CA GLU A 150 6.72 10.47 2.66
C GLU A 150 6.52 11.76 1.85
N PRO A 151 5.32 12.35 1.85
CA PRO A 151 4.99 13.47 0.94
C PRO A 151 5.88 14.70 1.10
N VAL A 152 6.32 14.99 2.34
CA VAL A 152 7.19 16.16 2.64
C VAL A 152 8.58 16.01 2.02
N LEU A 153 9.06 14.77 1.85
CA LEU A 153 10.36 14.52 1.24
C LEU A 153 10.28 14.52 -0.28
N ILE A 154 9.14 14.10 -0.84
CA ILE A 154 8.92 14.04 -2.30
C ILE A 154 8.67 15.43 -2.87
N ASN A 155 7.92 16.29 -2.15
CA ASN A 155 7.59 17.65 -2.57
C ASN A 155 8.14 18.69 -1.58
N PRO A 156 9.43 19.03 -1.62
CA PRO A 156 10.05 19.94 -0.66
C PRO A 156 9.71 21.43 -0.88
N ILE A 157 9.01 21.79 -1.94
CA ILE A 157 8.77 23.19 -2.31
C ILE A 157 7.76 23.83 -1.36
N LYS A 158 8.27 24.72 -0.48
CA LYS A 158 7.50 25.48 0.49
C LYS A 158 7.05 26.82 -0.09
N ILE A 159 6.24 26.83 -1.13
CA ILE A 159 5.62 28.09 -1.60
C ILE A 159 4.39 28.35 -0.74
N SER A 160 4.41 29.47 -0.02
CA SER A 160 3.22 29.94 0.69
C SER A 160 2.21 30.54 -0.30
N ILE A 161 1.25 29.72 -0.69
CA ILE A 161 0.17 30.14 -1.59
C ILE A 161 -0.99 30.67 -0.74
N PRO A 162 -1.54 31.87 -1.00
CA PRO A 162 -2.73 32.39 -0.34
C PRO A 162 -3.92 31.43 -0.47
N ASN A 163 -4.78 31.38 0.55
CA ASN A 163 -5.91 30.43 0.60
C ASN A 163 -6.89 30.57 -0.59
N TRP A 164 -7.08 31.76 -1.13
CA TRP A 164 -7.94 31.96 -2.29
C TRP A 164 -7.36 31.33 -3.58
N LEU A 165 -6.02 31.41 -3.76
CA LEU A 165 -5.33 30.74 -4.87
C LEU A 165 -5.38 29.21 -4.72
N ILE A 166 -5.35 28.68 -3.49
CA ILE A 166 -5.53 27.24 -3.23
C ILE A 166 -6.94 26.80 -3.69
N LYS A 167 -7.98 27.58 -3.38
CA LYS A 167 -9.35 27.29 -3.83
C LYS A 167 -9.47 27.31 -5.36
N ILE A 168 -8.86 28.30 -6.02
CA ILE A 168 -8.82 28.36 -7.48
C ILE A 168 -8.09 27.15 -8.05
N LYS A 169 -6.91 26.80 -7.51
CA LYS A 169 -6.16 25.61 -7.93
C LYS A 169 -7.02 24.35 -7.82
N ILE A 170 -7.71 24.15 -6.70
CA ILE A 170 -8.60 23.00 -6.48
C ILE A 170 -9.69 22.96 -7.55
N SER A 171 -10.35 24.10 -7.81
CA SER A 171 -11.43 24.18 -8.82
C SER A 171 -10.89 23.89 -10.22
N LEU A 172 -9.77 24.47 -10.60
CA LEU A 172 -9.13 24.21 -11.90
C LEU A 172 -8.69 22.74 -12.03
N THR A 173 -8.16 22.14 -10.97
CA THR A 173 -7.79 20.73 -10.96
C THR A 173 -9.02 19.83 -11.17
N LYS A 174 -10.13 20.12 -10.49
CA LYS A 174 -11.40 19.40 -10.69
C LYS A 174 -11.89 19.52 -12.13
N ILE A 175 -11.93 20.72 -12.68
CA ILE A 175 -12.34 20.97 -14.07
C ILE A 175 -11.43 20.20 -15.04
N PHE A 176 -10.10 20.30 -14.86
CA PHE A 176 -9.14 19.61 -15.69
C PHE A 176 -9.39 18.09 -15.71
N PHE A 177 -9.48 17.44 -14.53
CA PHE A 177 -9.70 16.00 -14.49
C PHE A 177 -11.11 15.57 -14.93
N HIS A 178 -12.10 16.45 -14.91
CA HIS A 178 -13.42 16.18 -15.51
C HIS A 178 -13.36 16.18 -17.03
N LEU A 179 -12.63 17.11 -17.62
CA LEU A 179 -12.50 17.25 -19.08
C LEU A 179 -11.47 16.29 -19.66
N PHE A 180 -10.45 15.90 -18.88
CA PHE A 180 -9.37 15.03 -19.35
C PHE A 180 -9.87 13.62 -19.69
N PRO A 181 -9.53 13.06 -20.86
CA PRO A 181 -10.06 11.80 -21.36
C PRO A 181 -9.40 10.58 -20.66
N LEU A 182 -9.50 10.48 -19.33
CA LEU A 182 -8.89 9.40 -18.53
C LEU A 182 -9.30 8.01 -19.01
N LYS A 183 -10.53 7.82 -19.49
CA LYS A 183 -11.00 6.54 -20.02
C LYS A 183 -10.21 6.11 -21.26
N ALA A 184 -9.96 7.04 -22.18
CA ALA A 184 -9.15 6.79 -23.37
C ALA A 184 -7.70 6.48 -22.99
N LEU A 185 -7.12 7.25 -22.06
CA LEU A 185 -5.77 7.03 -21.56
C LEU A 185 -5.61 5.65 -20.89
N ILE A 186 -6.52 5.27 -19.98
CA ILE A 186 -6.48 3.95 -19.34
C ILE A 186 -6.61 2.84 -20.37
N ASN A 187 -7.54 2.96 -21.33
CA ASN A 187 -7.71 1.98 -22.39
C ASN A 187 -6.44 1.83 -23.23
N LEU A 188 -5.81 2.95 -23.60
CA LEU A 188 -4.56 2.93 -24.35
C LEU A 188 -3.45 2.21 -23.55
N ILE A 189 -3.22 2.63 -22.31
CA ILE A 189 -2.15 2.05 -21.47
C ILE A 189 -2.44 0.56 -21.18
N SER A 190 -3.65 0.23 -20.70
CA SER A 190 -3.96 -1.13 -20.23
C SER A 190 -4.10 -2.17 -21.34
N ARG A 191 -4.25 -1.75 -22.60
CA ARG A 191 -4.44 -2.64 -23.77
C ARG A 191 -3.23 -2.69 -24.70
N THR A 192 -2.19 -1.91 -24.44
CA THR A 192 -0.98 -1.84 -25.26
C THR A 192 0.25 -2.30 -24.49
N LYS A 193 1.39 -2.37 -25.17
CA LYS A 193 2.68 -2.67 -24.55
C LYS A 193 3.13 -1.58 -23.53
N LEU A 194 2.49 -0.42 -23.52
CA LEU A 194 2.79 0.66 -22.59
C LEU A 194 2.62 0.23 -21.12
N ILE A 195 1.66 -0.65 -20.82
CA ILE A 195 1.49 -1.17 -19.46
C ILE A 195 2.73 -1.96 -18.99
N ALA A 196 3.34 -2.74 -19.88
CA ALA A 196 4.55 -3.50 -19.55
C ALA A 196 5.73 -2.56 -19.23
N PHE A 197 5.87 -1.47 -19.99
CA PHE A 197 6.89 -0.44 -19.72
C PHE A 197 6.63 0.29 -18.40
N ALA A 198 5.36 0.69 -18.15
CA ALA A 198 4.98 1.34 -16.90
C ALA A 198 5.22 0.43 -15.68
N LEU A 199 4.87 -0.85 -15.78
CA LEU A 199 5.13 -1.83 -14.73
C LEU A 199 6.63 -2.07 -14.53
N GLN A 200 7.41 -2.20 -15.63
CA GLN A 200 8.86 -2.40 -15.55
C GLN A 200 9.57 -1.28 -14.81
N SER A 201 9.03 -0.06 -14.81
CA SER A 201 9.63 1.06 -14.05
C SER A 201 9.60 0.85 -12.52
N ALA A 202 8.66 0.03 -12.03
CA ALA A 202 8.55 -0.32 -10.61
C ALA A 202 9.42 -1.54 -10.22
N TYR A 203 10.03 -2.23 -11.17
CA TYR A 203 10.85 -3.41 -10.94
C TYR A 203 12.27 -3.18 -11.45
N PHE A 204 13.26 -3.68 -10.73
CA PHE A 204 14.65 -3.72 -11.20
C PHE A 204 14.84 -4.92 -12.14
N ARG A 205 14.33 -6.08 -11.75
CA ARG A 205 14.38 -7.31 -12.57
C ARG A 205 13.37 -7.27 -13.70
N SER A 206 13.64 -8.00 -14.77
CA SER A 206 12.70 -8.11 -15.90
C SER A 206 11.42 -8.83 -15.49
N ILE A 207 10.28 -8.19 -15.79
CA ILE A 207 8.93 -8.75 -15.61
C ILE A 207 8.29 -9.16 -16.95
N SER A 208 9.06 -9.26 -18.01
CA SER A 208 8.56 -9.51 -19.36
C SER A 208 7.71 -10.77 -19.47
N ASN A 209 8.04 -11.81 -18.69
CA ASN A 209 7.37 -13.11 -18.70
C ASN A 209 6.33 -13.27 -17.58
N ASP A 210 6.15 -12.27 -16.71
CA ASP A 210 5.17 -12.34 -15.63
C ASP A 210 3.76 -11.97 -16.11
N ILE A 211 3.07 -12.96 -16.66
CA ILE A 211 1.70 -12.81 -17.16
C ILE A 211 0.73 -12.55 -16.00
N ILE A 212 0.99 -13.15 -14.83
CA ILE A 212 0.13 -13.01 -13.65
C ILE A 212 0.18 -11.56 -13.14
N LEU A 213 1.36 -10.99 -12.99
CA LEU A 213 1.52 -9.58 -12.60
C LEU A 213 0.79 -8.65 -13.56
N LYS A 214 0.95 -8.87 -14.87
CA LYS A 214 0.22 -8.09 -15.89
C LYS A 214 -1.30 -8.17 -15.68
N ARG A 215 -1.84 -9.35 -15.39
CA ARG A 215 -3.27 -9.56 -15.12
C ARG A 215 -3.73 -8.84 -13.84
N ILE A 216 -2.96 -8.92 -12.74
CA ILE A 216 -3.26 -8.26 -11.46
C ILE A 216 -3.52 -6.76 -11.67
N VAL A 217 -2.75 -6.11 -12.53
CA VAL A 217 -2.86 -4.66 -12.78
C VAL A 217 -3.87 -4.34 -13.90
N THR A 218 -3.87 -5.11 -15.00
CA THR A 218 -4.68 -4.77 -16.16
C THR A 218 -6.16 -5.10 -16.00
N ILE A 219 -6.52 -6.19 -15.31
CA ILE A 219 -7.92 -6.57 -15.15
C ILE A 219 -8.71 -5.50 -14.40
N PRO A 220 -8.28 -4.99 -13.22
CA PRO A 220 -8.98 -3.91 -12.54
C PRO A 220 -9.01 -2.60 -13.35
N ALA A 221 -7.92 -2.28 -14.08
CA ALA A 221 -7.84 -1.07 -14.89
C ALA A 221 -8.79 -1.07 -16.10
N ARG A 222 -9.20 -2.25 -16.59
CA ARG A 222 -10.14 -2.41 -17.72
C ARG A 222 -11.60 -2.44 -17.31
N ARG A 223 -11.92 -2.39 -16.02
CA ARG A 223 -13.30 -2.37 -15.54
C ARG A 223 -14.01 -1.07 -15.97
N PRO A 224 -15.32 -1.09 -16.19
CA PRO A 224 -16.07 0.07 -16.72
C PRO A 224 -15.85 1.38 -15.95
N ASN A 225 -15.74 1.29 -14.62
CA ASN A 225 -15.65 2.44 -13.72
C ASN A 225 -14.22 2.78 -13.25
N ALA A 226 -13.17 2.13 -13.82
CA ALA A 226 -11.78 2.38 -13.46
C ALA A 226 -11.37 3.86 -13.68
N SER A 227 -11.85 4.48 -14.77
CA SER A 227 -11.59 5.90 -15.05
C SER A 227 -12.25 6.84 -14.05
N MET A 228 -13.40 6.47 -13.50
CA MET A 228 -14.07 7.24 -12.44
C MET A 228 -13.27 7.17 -11.14
N ALA A 229 -12.87 5.98 -10.73
CA ALA A 229 -12.03 5.80 -9.55
C ALA A 229 -10.70 6.55 -9.69
N LEU A 230 -10.01 6.43 -10.84
CA LEU A 230 -8.78 7.17 -11.08
C LEU A 230 -8.99 8.68 -11.04
N ARG A 231 -10.10 9.20 -11.59
CA ARG A 231 -10.44 10.62 -11.50
C ARG A 231 -10.61 11.07 -10.05
N ALA A 232 -11.35 10.32 -9.24
CA ALA A 232 -11.52 10.62 -7.83
C ALA A 232 -10.18 10.63 -7.07
N MET A 233 -9.26 9.71 -7.40
CA MET A 233 -7.89 9.68 -6.85
C MET A 233 -7.08 10.91 -7.26
N CYS A 234 -7.07 11.26 -8.55
CA CYS A 234 -6.34 12.43 -9.05
C CYS A 234 -6.84 13.73 -8.37
N ILE A 235 -8.15 13.87 -8.21
CA ILE A 235 -8.77 15.01 -7.54
C ILE A 235 -8.41 15.00 -6.05
N GLY A 236 -8.64 13.89 -5.35
CA GLY A 236 -8.40 13.77 -3.91
C GLY A 236 -6.94 13.98 -3.53
N MET A 237 -6.02 13.37 -4.26
CA MET A 237 -4.58 13.52 -4.01
C MET A 237 -4.05 14.93 -4.34
N SER A 238 -4.68 15.63 -5.30
CA SER A 238 -4.29 16.99 -5.70
C SER A 238 -4.86 18.08 -4.77
N ASN A 239 -6.00 17.80 -4.13
CA ASN A 239 -6.73 18.80 -3.33
C ASN A 239 -6.13 19.04 -1.96
N LYS A 240 -5.26 18.15 -1.47
CA LYS A 240 -4.60 18.40 -0.18
C LYS A 240 -3.66 19.58 -0.30
N PRO A 241 -3.73 20.56 0.64
CA PRO A 241 -2.67 21.51 0.78
C PRO A 241 -1.39 20.70 0.87
N SER A 242 -0.41 20.99 0.02
CA SER A 242 0.87 20.31 0.09
C SER A 242 1.26 20.35 1.57
N SER A 243 1.51 19.19 2.17
CA SER A 243 1.91 19.04 3.57
C SER A 243 3.21 19.80 3.91
N ALA A 244 3.68 20.57 2.96
CA ALA A 244 4.79 21.52 3.07
C ALA A 244 4.67 22.55 4.19
N LYS A 245 3.46 22.81 4.72
CA LYS A 245 3.24 23.74 5.84
C LYS A 245 3.14 23.06 7.22
N GLY A 246 3.09 21.72 7.27
CA GLY A 246 2.96 20.97 8.51
C GLY A 246 4.15 20.05 8.77
N PRO A 247 4.27 19.49 9.98
CA PRO A 247 5.24 18.44 10.25
C PRO A 247 4.93 17.21 9.38
N SER A 248 5.98 16.48 8.96
CA SER A 248 5.82 15.23 8.23
C SER A 248 4.94 14.26 8.99
N ILE A 249 4.30 13.31 8.30
CA ILE A 249 3.49 12.27 8.95
C ILE A 249 4.33 11.52 9.98
N ILE A 250 5.57 11.19 9.63
CA ILE A 250 6.52 10.54 10.54
C ILE A 250 6.88 11.41 11.75
N ALA A 251 7.02 12.73 11.58
CA ALA A 251 7.26 13.63 12.70
C ALA A 251 6.10 13.67 13.70
N LYS A 252 4.85 13.54 13.22
CA LYS A 252 3.68 13.43 14.11
C LYS A 252 3.70 12.12 14.90
N ILE A 253 4.11 11.01 14.29
CA ILE A 253 4.22 9.72 14.98
C ILE A 253 5.30 9.75 16.07
N LYS A 254 6.38 10.50 15.89
CA LYS A 254 7.44 10.63 16.90
C LYS A 254 6.88 10.98 18.28
N ASN A 255 5.83 11.77 18.33
CA ASN A 255 5.23 12.29 19.56
C ASN A 255 4.09 11.40 20.12
N LEU A 256 3.79 10.26 19.49
CA LEU A 256 2.77 9.35 20.01
C LEU A 256 3.27 8.65 21.28
N PRO A 257 2.44 8.59 22.35
CA PRO A 257 2.72 7.76 23.50
C PRO A 257 2.73 6.27 23.06
N ASN A 258 3.66 5.48 23.60
CA ASN A 258 3.79 4.05 23.29
C ASN A 258 3.85 3.75 21.79
N ARG A 259 4.59 4.57 21.05
CA ARG A 259 4.77 4.45 19.61
C ARG A 259 5.21 3.04 19.22
N PRO A 260 4.48 2.34 18.32
CA PRO A 260 4.90 1.07 17.82
C PRO A 260 6.17 1.19 16.97
N PRO A 261 7.03 0.16 16.94
CA PRO A 261 8.21 0.15 16.09
C PRO A 261 7.83 0.12 14.61
N ILE A 262 8.62 0.80 13.77
CA ILE A 262 8.42 0.88 12.32
C ILE A 262 9.69 0.41 11.62
N LEU A 263 9.52 -0.55 10.70
CA LEU A 263 10.56 -1.03 9.80
C LEU A 263 10.32 -0.48 8.39
N LEU A 264 11.33 0.16 7.84
CA LEU A 264 11.37 0.54 6.43
C LEU A 264 12.20 -0.50 5.68
N ILE A 265 11.68 -1.04 4.58
CA ILE A 265 12.41 -1.92 3.67
C ILE A 265 12.44 -1.24 2.31
N TRP A 266 13.63 -1.16 1.69
CA TRP A 266 13.80 -0.35 0.49
C TRP A 266 14.73 -1.00 -0.53
N GLY A 267 14.29 -1.07 -1.78
CA GLY A 267 15.13 -1.49 -2.89
C GLY A 267 16.12 -0.39 -3.28
N LYS A 268 17.40 -0.70 -3.39
CA LYS A 268 18.41 0.29 -3.77
C LYS A 268 18.23 0.83 -5.19
N GLN A 269 17.57 0.04 -6.07
CA GLN A 269 17.30 0.40 -7.45
C GLN A 269 15.87 0.90 -7.66
N ASP A 270 15.18 1.31 -6.61
CA ASP A 270 13.85 1.92 -6.71
C ASP A 270 13.93 3.24 -7.49
N LYS A 271 13.34 3.24 -8.70
CA LYS A 271 13.29 4.38 -9.61
C LYS A 271 12.11 5.32 -9.32
N LEU A 272 11.08 4.83 -8.62
CA LEU A 272 9.88 5.61 -8.29
C LEU A 272 10.08 6.42 -7.02
N ILE A 273 10.65 5.80 -5.98
CA ILE A 273 10.99 6.46 -4.72
C ILE A 273 12.45 6.15 -4.38
N PRO A 274 13.38 6.98 -4.84
CA PRO A 274 14.80 6.70 -4.73
C PRO A 274 15.28 6.55 -3.28
N ILE A 275 16.20 5.61 -3.05
CA ILE A 275 16.74 5.23 -1.72
C ILE A 275 17.30 6.41 -0.92
N PHE A 276 17.79 7.48 -1.57
CA PHE A 276 18.27 8.66 -0.86
C PHE A 276 17.18 9.32 0.02
N LEU A 277 15.89 9.18 -0.35
CA LEU A 277 14.78 9.66 0.47
C LEU A 277 14.65 8.85 1.77
N ALA A 278 14.84 7.53 1.72
CA ALA A 278 14.90 6.71 2.93
C ALA A 278 16.06 7.12 3.84
N LYS A 279 17.24 7.34 3.27
CA LYS A 279 18.42 7.81 4.02
C LYS A 279 18.19 9.17 4.68
N LYS A 280 17.54 10.09 3.96
CA LYS A 280 17.13 11.38 4.51
C LYS A 280 16.12 11.22 5.64
N LEU A 281 15.16 10.30 5.49
CA LEU A 281 14.14 10.02 6.50
C LEU A 281 14.76 9.48 7.79
N ILE A 282 15.70 8.52 7.70
CA ILE A 282 16.42 7.97 8.84
C ILE A 282 17.29 9.05 9.53
N LYS A 283 17.95 9.92 8.76
CA LYS A 283 18.73 11.04 9.32
C LYS A 283 17.84 11.98 10.14
N LEU A 284 16.61 12.25 9.70
CA LEU A 284 15.65 13.10 10.40
C LEU A 284 14.95 12.38 11.57
N HIS A 285 14.82 11.06 11.49
CA HIS A 285 14.08 10.21 12.43
C HIS A 285 14.87 8.92 12.77
N PRO A 286 15.96 9.03 13.58
CA PRO A 286 16.86 7.90 13.88
C PRO A 286 16.21 6.72 14.60
N TRP A 287 15.00 6.91 15.12
CA TRP A 287 14.22 5.84 15.76
C TRP A 287 13.56 4.86 14.78
N LEU A 288 13.49 5.20 13.49
CA LEU A 288 13.08 4.28 12.44
C LEU A 288 14.19 3.26 12.17
N LYS A 289 13.80 2.06 11.75
CA LYS A 289 14.75 1.06 11.25
C LYS A 289 14.66 0.97 9.74
N LEU A 290 15.80 0.93 9.06
CA LEU A 290 15.90 0.80 7.60
C LEU A 290 16.67 -0.46 7.25
N ILE A 291 16.15 -1.24 6.32
CA ILE A 291 16.85 -2.33 5.64
C ILE A 291 16.85 -2.02 4.15
N GLU A 292 18.05 -1.93 3.58
CA GLU A 292 18.26 -1.72 2.16
C GLU A 292 18.48 -3.07 1.47
N ILE A 293 17.80 -3.31 0.34
CA ILE A 293 17.92 -4.53 -0.44
C ILE A 293 18.61 -4.21 -1.77
N ASN A 294 19.71 -4.91 -2.07
CA ASN A 294 20.36 -4.84 -3.37
C ASN A 294 19.49 -5.52 -4.44
N ASP A 295 19.66 -5.09 -5.69
CA ASP A 295 19.04 -5.69 -6.87
C ASP A 295 17.51 -5.81 -6.77
N ALA A 296 16.88 -4.78 -6.16
CA ALA A 296 15.46 -4.67 -5.95
C ALA A 296 14.94 -3.27 -6.30
N GLY A 297 13.79 -3.22 -6.95
CA GLY A 297 13.05 -2.02 -7.28
C GLY A 297 12.01 -1.63 -6.23
N HIS A 298 10.92 -1.04 -6.70
CA HIS A 298 9.83 -0.51 -5.87
C HIS A 298 8.93 -1.58 -5.26
N CYS A 299 8.71 -2.69 -5.98
CA CYS A 299 7.82 -3.77 -5.56
C CYS A 299 8.61 -4.96 -5.00
N LEU A 300 9.54 -4.69 -4.09
CA LEU A 300 10.50 -5.68 -3.58
C LEU A 300 9.86 -6.91 -2.91
N HIS A 301 8.64 -6.80 -2.38
CA HIS A 301 7.89 -7.92 -1.80
C HIS A 301 7.45 -8.96 -2.85
N ASP A 302 7.23 -8.54 -4.10
CA ASP A 302 6.89 -9.39 -5.24
C ASP A 302 8.15 -9.76 -6.05
N GLU A 303 9.13 -8.86 -6.12
CA GLU A 303 10.38 -9.04 -6.89
C GLU A 303 11.37 -10.00 -6.21
N LEU A 304 11.49 -9.93 -4.89
CA LEU A 304 12.37 -10.74 -4.04
C LEU A 304 11.62 -11.33 -2.84
N PRO A 305 10.54 -12.11 -3.07
CA PRO A 305 9.61 -12.51 -2.03
C PRO A 305 10.27 -13.29 -0.89
N ASN A 306 11.17 -14.22 -1.19
CA ASN A 306 11.85 -15.02 -0.16
C ASN A 306 12.70 -14.16 0.77
N HIS A 307 13.46 -13.22 0.21
CA HIS A 307 14.29 -12.30 1.00
C HIS A 307 13.41 -11.35 1.83
N PHE A 308 12.37 -10.79 1.23
CA PHE A 308 11.41 -9.94 1.93
C PHE A 308 10.74 -10.67 3.09
N ASN A 309 10.23 -11.89 2.87
CA ASN A 309 9.57 -12.70 3.88
C ASN A 309 10.51 -13.02 5.05
N GLN A 310 11.77 -13.37 4.78
CA GLN A 310 12.78 -13.62 5.83
C GLN A 310 13.03 -12.38 6.70
N ILE A 311 13.15 -11.20 6.08
CA ILE A 311 13.34 -9.94 6.81
C ILE A 311 12.15 -9.65 7.72
N VAL A 312 10.93 -9.77 7.18
CA VAL A 312 9.69 -9.55 7.94
C VAL A 312 9.58 -10.51 9.11
N LEU A 313 9.78 -11.81 8.88
CA LEU A 313 9.69 -12.82 9.93
C LEU A 313 10.76 -12.63 11.03
N LYS A 314 12.00 -12.30 10.63
CA LYS A 314 13.07 -11.96 11.58
C LYS A 314 12.69 -10.76 12.44
N TRP A 315 12.14 -9.69 11.83
CA TRP A 315 11.64 -8.52 12.54
C TRP A 315 10.56 -8.89 13.57
N LEU A 316 9.57 -9.68 13.16
CA LEU A 316 8.45 -10.07 14.03
C LEU A 316 8.87 -10.97 15.19
N ARG A 317 9.87 -11.86 14.98
CA ARG A 317 10.46 -12.69 16.05
C ARG A 317 11.17 -11.83 17.09
N ASN A 318 11.97 -10.86 16.66
CA ASN A 318 12.68 -9.95 17.56
C ASN A 318 11.74 -9.09 18.42
N LEU A 319 10.54 -8.73 17.92
CA LEU A 319 9.53 -8.02 18.70
C LEU A 319 8.86 -8.87 19.79
N LYS A 320 8.96 -10.19 19.72
CA LYS A 320 8.46 -11.11 20.77
C LYS A 320 9.46 -11.24 21.92
N THR A 321 10.76 -11.10 21.65
CA THR A 321 11.84 -11.28 22.63
C THR A 321 12.19 -10.00 23.40
N SER A 322 11.70 -8.84 22.95
CA SER A 322 11.96 -7.54 23.56
C SER A 322 10.90 -7.15 24.63
N LYS A 323 10.13 -8.11 25.13
CA LYS A 323 9.24 -8.01 26.29
C LYS A 323 9.92 -8.71 27.48
#